data_7dd6c691ed50c2c9f93a2b5aac7ff7ac
#
_entry.id   7dd6c691ed50c2c9f93a2b5aac7ff7ac
#
_cell.length_a   1.000
_cell.length_b   1.000
_cell.length_c   1.000
_cell.angle_alpha   90.00
_cell.angle_beta   90.00
_cell.angle_gamma   90.00
#
_symmetry.space_group_name_H-M   'P 1'
#
loop_
_entity.id
_entity.type
_entity.pdbx_description
1 polymer ?
#
loop_
_entity_poly.entity_id
_entity_poly.type
_entity_poly.pdbx_seq_one_letter_code
_entity_poly.pdbx_strand_id
1 'polypeptide(L)'
;MMKRSALKSVLLSLLLLSSLGNAYADSERLKPFVLASKGAGTVAEKAEQAKSALSAAGFSVVGDYSPYPDAEILIVTDDELKQNAAASEHGGFGAVQRVAVTKSGNEVQVSYTNPVYMANVYRMKGDLGDVAAQLGKALGRVEEFGSEKGLTAGQARKYHYMFGMEYFDEPSLLAEYPSYEEAVQSVDAKLGANKNGVSKIYRVDIPGKQESVFGVALKAPTEADKYMDDRFIMSEIDFHDVKSTAHLPYEVLVSGNKVYALYARFRIAINFPDLSMMGKNSFMNIMKTPDAIRDVLKKTVQK
;
A
#
# COMPACT_ATOMS: atom_id res chain seq x y z
N MET A 1 -42.04 23.39 -44.18
CA MET A 1 -41.54 23.97 -42.91
C MET A 1 -41.49 22.93 -41.78
N MET A 2 -40.97 21.70 -42.02
CA MET A 2 -40.99 20.57 -41.09
C MET A 2 -39.68 19.78 -41.00
N LYS A 3 -38.49 20.40 -41.13
CA LYS A 3 -37.19 19.70 -41.02
C LYS A 3 -36.20 20.27 -39.98
N ARG A 4 -36.61 21.30 -39.19
CA ARG A 4 -35.72 21.90 -38.16
C ARG A 4 -35.96 21.43 -36.73
N SER A 5 -37.05 20.74 -36.46
CA SER A 5 -37.42 20.28 -35.10
C SER A 5 -36.77 18.91 -34.71
N ALA A 6 -36.55 18.04 -35.68
CA ALA A 6 -35.95 16.73 -35.46
C ALA A 6 -34.45 16.76 -35.09
N LEU A 7 -33.71 17.74 -35.62
CA LEU A 7 -32.27 17.83 -35.37
C LEU A 7 -31.92 18.35 -33.97
N LYS A 8 -32.79 19.17 -33.36
CA LYS A 8 -32.59 19.68 -32.00
C LYS A 8 -32.87 18.61 -30.91
N SER A 9 -33.78 17.67 -31.19
CA SER A 9 -34.11 16.59 -30.25
C SER A 9 -33.00 15.51 -30.21
N VAL A 10 -32.29 15.27 -31.33
CA VAL A 10 -31.21 14.30 -31.38
C VAL A 10 -29.95 14.85 -30.70
N LEU A 11 -29.65 16.16 -30.81
CA LEU A 11 -28.52 16.77 -30.09
C LEU A 11 -28.73 16.83 -28.57
N LEU A 12 -29.99 16.99 -28.11
CA LEU A 12 -30.27 17.03 -26.68
C LEU A 12 -30.19 15.62 -26.04
N SER A 13 -30.52 14.57 -26.82
CA SER A 13 -30.41 13.17 -26.36
C SER A 13 -28.93 12.69 -26.27
N LEU A 14 -28.06 13.18 -27.16
CA LEU A 14 -26.61 12.85 -27.08
C LEU A 14 -25.90 13.55 -25.91
N LEU A 15 -26.34 14.77 -25.54
CA LEU A 15 -25.78 15.48 -24.39
C LEU A 15 -26.19 14.88 -23.04
N LEU A 16 -27.37 14.24 -22.98
CA LEU A 16 -27.84 13.55 -21.76
C LEU A 16 -27.14 12.19 -21.54
N LEU A 17 -26.70 11.51 -22.62
CA LEU A 17 -25.95 10.25 -22.50
C LEU A 17 -24.49 10.46 -22.07
N SER A 18 -23.89 11.60 -22.38
CA SER A 18 -22.51 11.91 -21.95
C SER A 18 -22.41 12.33 -20.48
N SER A 19 -23.50 12.78 -19.87
CA SER A 19 -23.54 13.13 -18.45
C SER A 19 -23.80 11.92 -17.52
N LEU A 20 -24.37 10.84 -18.04
CA LEU A 20 -24.61 9.61 -17.29
C LEU A 20 -23.35 8.76 -17.12
N GLY A 21 -22.40 8.83 -18.07
CA GLY A 21 -21.14 8.09 -17.99
C GLY A 21 -20.21 8.57 -16.86
N ASN A 22 -20.20 9.86 -16.56
CA ASN A 22 -19.39 10.42 -15.49
C ASN A 22 -19.98 10.24 -14.08
N ALA A 23 -21.31 10.07 -13.96
CA ALA A 23 -21.96 9.85 -12.68
C ALA A 23 -21.80 8.40 -12.17
N TYR A 24 -21.61 7.43 -13.07
CA TYR A 24 -21.41 6.03 -12.68
C TYR A 24 -19.96 5.76 -12.23
N ALA A 25 -18.96 6.43 -12.79
CA ALA A 25 -17.56 6.25 -12.41
C ALA A 25 -17.24 6.79 -11.00
N ASP A 26 -18.03 7.73 -10.48
CA ASP A 26 -17.85 8.30 -9.13
C ASP A 26 -18.63 7.52 -8.04
N SER A 27 -19.39 6.50 -8.41
CA SER A 27 -20.18 5.68 -7.48
C SER A 27 -19.47 4.40 -7.02
N GLU A 28 -18.41 3.96 -7.70
CA GLU A 28 -17.65 2.78 -7.31
C GLU A 28 -16.85 3.05 -6.03
N ARG A 29 -17.05 2.16 -5.05
CA ARG A 29 -16.42 2.25 -3.73
C ARG A 29 -15.26 1.29 -3.66
N LEU A 30 -14.05 1.83 -3.61
CA LEU A 30 -12.80 1.09 -3.52
C LEU A 30 -12.47 0.78 -2.07
N LYS A 31 -11.94 -0.41 -1.81
CA LYS A 31 -11.48 -0.84 -0.49
C LYS A 31 -9.97 -1.17 -0.53
N PRO A 32 -9.27 -1.09 0.62
CA PRO A 32 -7.80 -1.21 0.66
C PRO A 32 -7.24 -2.53 0.13
N PHE A 33 -7.96 -3.62 0.33
CA PHE A 33 -7.46 -4.97 0.07
C PHE A 33 -8.43 -5.79 -0.75
N VAL A 34 -7.91 -6.84 -1.38
CA VAL A 34 -8.65 -7.88 -2.08
C VAL A 34 -8.33 -9.24 -1.44
N LEU A 35 -9.35 -9.97 -1.02
CA LEU A 35 -9.25 -11.38 -0.68
C LEU A 35 -9.22 -12.18 -1.99
N ALA A 36 -8.10 -12.84 -2.26
CA ALA A 36 -7.91 -13.65 -3.46
C ALA A 36 -8.50 -15.05 -3.29
N SER A 37 -8.20 -15.67 -2.16
CA SER A 37 -8.67 -17.02 -1.83
C SER A 37 -8.56 -17.30 -0.34
N LYS A 38 -9.30 -18.31 0.13
CA LYS A 38 -9.14 -18.91 1.47
C LYS A 38 -9.41 -20.41 1.40
N GLY A 39 -8.78 -21.16 2.27
CA GLY A 39 -8.98 -22.62 2.33
C GLY A 39 -7.91 -23.34 3.13
N ALA A 40 -7.95 -24.67 3.09
CA ALA A 40 -6.99 -25.52 3.78
C ALA A 40 -5.58 -25.41 3.17
N GLY A 41 -4.57 -25.75 3.96
CA GLY A 41 -3.16 -25.78 3.59
C GLY A 41 -2.27 -25.10 4.63
N THR A 42 -1.00 -24.96 4.29
CA THR A 42 -0.03 -24.22 5.11
C THR A 42 0.30 -22.88 4.46
N VAL A 43 0.81 -21.94 5.27
CA VAL A 43 1.27 -20.64 4.79
C VAL A 43 2.35 -20.84 3.72
N ALA A 44 3.34 -21.71 3.98
CA ALA A 44 4.44 -21.94 3.05
C ALA A 44 3.96 -22.49 1.68
N GLU A 45 3.06 -23.50 1.68
CA GLU A 45 2.50 -24.05 0.44
C GLU A 45 1.74 -22.99 -0.37
N LYS A 46 0.91 -22.18 0.30
CA LYS A 46 0.14 -21.12 -0.37
C LYS A 46 1.02 -19.96 -0.84
N ALA A 47 2.09 -19.64 -0.13
CA ALA A 47 3.06 -18.63 -0.54
C ALA A 47 3.82 -19.08 -1.80
N GLU A 48 4.29 -20.33 -1.88
CA GLU A 48 4.94 -20.85 -3.07
C GLU A 48 3.98 -20.94 -4.28
N GLN A 49 2.72 -21.33 -4.06
CA GLN A 49 1.69 -21.27 -5.10
C GLN A 49 1.47 -19.84 -5.61
N ALA A 50 1.32 -18.88 -4.70
CA ALA A 50 1.14 -17.48 -5.05
C ALA A 50 2.37 -16.92 -5.80
N LYS A 51 3.59 -17.21 -5.34
CA LYS A 51 4.84 -16.83 -5.99
C LYS A 51 4.96 -17.36 -7.43
N SER A 52 4.61 -18.62 -7.61
CA SER A 52 4.61 -19.24 -8.95
C SER A 52 3.57 -18.59 -9.87
N ALA A 53 2.35 -18.35 -9.39
CA ALA A 53 1.28 -17.72 -10.15
C ALA A 53 1.61 -16.26 -10.53
N LEU A 54 2.20 -15.50 -9.59
CA LEU A 54 2.64 -14.12 -9.82
C LEU A 54 3.75 -14.04 -10.87
N SER A 55 4.75 -14.93 -10.77
CA SER A 55 5.84 -15.00 -11.76
C SER A 55 5.31 -15.38 -13.16
N ALA A 56 4.38 -16.33 -13.25
CA ALA A 56 3.75 -16.70 -14.51
C ALA A 56 2.88 -15.58 -15.10
N ALA A 57 2.36 -14.70 -14.26
CA ALA A 57 1.62 -13.51 -14.67
C ALA A 57 2.52 -12.31 -15.02
N GLY A 58 3.85 -12.42 -14.94
CA GLY A 58 4.79 -11.36 -15.31
C GLY A 58 5.23 -10.46 -14.16
N PHE A 59 4.81 -10.73 -12.92
CA PHE A 59 5.33 -10.01 -11.76
C PHE A 59 6.71 -10.54 -11.34
N SER A 60 7.56 -9.63 -10.90
CA SER A 60 8.83 -9.93 -10.24
C SER A 60 8.64 -9.88 -8.73
N VAL A 61 8.96 -10.96 -8.02
CA VAL A 61 9.05 -10.94 -6.55
C VAL A 61 10.35 -10.27 -6.17
N VAL A 62 10.28 -9.12 -5.51
CA VAL A 62 11.44 -8.29 -5.13
C VAL A 62 11.81 -8.43 -3.66
N GLY A 63 10.99 -9.10 -2.88
CA GLY A 63 11.23 -9.41 -1.47
C GLY A 63 10.13 -10.27 -0.89
N ASP A 64 10.44 -10.88 0.25
CA ASP A 64 9.50 -11.60 1.10
C ASP A 64 9.68 -11.18 2.57
N TYR A 65 8.63 -11.30 3.37
CA TYR A 65 8.64 -10.88 4.75
C TYR A 65 7.66 -11.68 5.60
N SER A 66 8.17 -12.28 6.68
CA SER A 66 7.35 -12.97 7.68
C SER A 66 7.33 -12.15 8.98
N PRO A 67 6.33 -11.28 9.19
CA PRO A 67 6.22 -10.44 10.38
C PRO A 67 5.96 -11.26 11.66
N TYR A 68 5.30 -12.41 11.52
CA TYR A 68 4.99 -13.37 12.57
C TYR A 68 4.81 -14.77 11.99
N PRO A 69 4.82 -15.87 12.83
CA PRO A 69 4.92 -17.25 12.34
C PRO A 69 3.84 -17.71 11.36
N ASP A 70 2.63 -17.14 11.47
CA ASP A 70 1.46 -17.53 10.68
C ASP A 70 1.20 -16.59 9.48
N ALA A 71 2.22 -15.84 9.04
CA ALA A 71 2.09 -14.90 7.93
C ALA A 71 3.36 -14.82 7.08
N GLU A 72 3.17 -14.72 5.77
CA GLU A 72 4.21 -14.43 4.77
C GLU A 72 3.66 -13.40 3.78
N ILE A 73 4.47 -12.41 3.44
CA ILE A 73 4.12 -11.34 2.52
C ILE A 73 5.11 -11.36 1.38
N LEU A 74 4.62 -11.53 0.16
CA LEU A 74 5.39 -11.39 -1.08
C LEU A 74 5.24 -9.96 -1.58
N ILE A 75 6.36 -9.30 -1.84
CA ILE A 75 6.39 -7.97 -2.42
C ILE A 75 6.69 -8.11 -3.90
N VAL A 76 5.80 -7.60 -4.75
CA VAL A 76 5.90 -7.77 -6.19
C VAL A 76 5.87 -6.42 -6.91
N THR A 77 6.54 -6.37 -8.04
CA THR A 77 6.54 -5.25 -8.98
C THR A 77 6.47 -5.76 -10.41
N ASP A 78 6.12 -4.90 -11.34
CA ASP A 78 6.21 -5.11 -12.78
C ASP A 78 6.58 -3.80 -13.50
N ASP A 79 6.61 -3.82 -14.80
CA ASP A 79 6.98 -2.64 -15.59
C ASP A 79 5.90 -1.56 -15.55
N GLU A 80 4.60 -1.92 -15.45
CA GLU A 80 3.51 -0.96 -15.34
C GLU A 80 3.56 -0.21 -14.00
N LEU A 81 3.75 -0.91 -12.90
CA LEU A 81 3.93 -0.31 -11.57
C LEU A 81 5.11 0.67 -11.56
N LYS A 82 6.25 0.29 -12.12
CA LYS A 82 7.44 1.15 -12.19
C LYS A 82 7.24 2.35 -13.11
N GLN A 83 6.57 2.20 -14.26
CA GLN A 83 6.25 3.31 -15.18
C GLN A 83 5.28 4.30 -14.54
N ASN A 84 4.24 3.80 -13.86
CA ASN A 84 3.31 4.66 -13.14
C ASN A 84 4.00 5.39 -11.97
N ALA A 85 4.90 4.73 -11.26
CA ALA A 85 5.74 5.35 -10.23
C ALA A 85 6.64 6.45 -10.82
N ALA A 86 7.27 6.20 -11.97
CA ALA A 86 8.11 7.20 -12.65
C ALA A 86 7.33 8.47 -13.04
N ALA A 87 6.07 8.33 -13.44
CA ALA A 87 5.20 9.44 -13.82
C ALA A 87 4.59 10.20 -12.63
N SER A 88 4.68 9.67 -11.41
CA SER A 88 3.97 10.17 -10.22
C SER A 88 4.92 10.83 -9.23
N GLU A 89 4.48 11.89 -8.55
CA GLU A 89 5.23 12.48 -7.43
C GLU A 89 5.29 11.49 -6.26
N HIS A 90 6.48 11.30 -5.67
CA HIS A 90 6.74 10.26 -4.66
C HIS A 90 6.20 8.87 -5.06
N GLY A 91 6.21 8.61 -6.37
CA GLY A 91 5.56 7.42 -6.95
C GLY A 91 6.17 6.09 -6.51
N GLY A 92 7.42 6.11 -6.00
CA GLY A 92 8.06 4.92 -5.46
C GLY A 92 7.25 4.23 -4.36
N PHE A 93 6.45 4.95 -3.57
CA PHE A 93 5.53 4.33 -2.60
C PHE A 93 4.46 3.44 -3.24
N GLY A 94 4.14 3.66 -4.51
CA GLY A 94 3.19 2.85 -5.28
C GLY A 94 3.83 1.88 -6.28
N ALA A 95 5.16 1.74 -6.26
CA ALA A 95 5.89 0.91 -7.22
C ALA A 95 5.80 -0.60 -6.96
N VAL A 96 5.14 -1.02 -5.89
CA VAL A 96 4.98 -2.41 -5.50
C VAL A 96 3.55 -2.72 -5.09
N GLN A 97 3.18 -4.00 -5.20
CA GLN A 97 2.01 -4.57 -4.55
C GLN A 97 2.45 -5.60 -3.50
N ARG A 98 1.63 -5.76 -2.47
CA ARG A 98 1.89 -6.69 -1.37
C ARG A 98 0.86 -7.80 -1.42
N VAL A 99 1.33 -9.05 -1.46
CA VAL A 99 0.49 -10.25 -1.45
C VAL A 99 0.78 -10.97 -0.14
N ALA A 100 -0.21 -11.04 0.74
CA ALA A 100 -0.09 -11.67 2.05
C ALA A 100 -0.75 -13.05 2.04
N VAL A 101 -0.04 -14.01 2.61
CA VAL A 101 -0.54 -15.34 2.93
C VAL A 101 -0.60 -15.45 4.44
N THR A 102 -1.80 -15.57 5.01
CA THR A 102 -2.00 -15.47 6.45
C THR A 102 -2.93 -16.56 6.95
N LYS A 103 -2.51 -17.27 7.99
CA LYS A 103 -3.37 -18.23 8.68
C LYS A 103 -4.38 -17.48 9.56
N SER A 104 -5.66 -17.81 9.40
CA SER A 104 -6.74 -17.30 10.25
C SER A 104 -7.64 -18.48 10.65
N GLY A 105 -7.63 -18.82 11.93
CA GLY A 105 -8.29 -20.02 12.40
C GLY A 105 -7.74 -21.30 11.77
N ASN A 106 -8.59 -22.06 11.10
CA ASN A 106 -8.23 -23.32 10.43
C ASN A 106 -7.96 -23.14 8.93
N GLU A 107 -8.03 -21.93 8.40
CA GLU A 107 -7.84 -21.63 6.98
C GLU A 107 -6.60 -20.75 6.74
N VAL A 108 -6.05 -20.84 5.55
CA VAL A 108 -5.02 -19.93 5.04
C VAL A 108 -5.66 -19.01 4.00
N GLN A 109 -5.50 -17.72 4.19
CA GLN A 109 -6.01 -16.66 3.34
C GLN A 109 -4.87 -16.13 2.46
N VAL A 110 -5.16 -15.90 1.18
CA VAL A 110 -4.32 -15.11 0.27
C VAL A 110 -5.05 -13.81 0.01
N SER A 111 -4.41 -12.68 0.33
CA SER A 111 -4.94 -11.35 0.08
C SER A 111 -3.87 -10.43 -0.52
N TYR A 112 -4.29 -9.36 -1.18
CA TYR A 112 -3.34 -8.40 -1.72
C TYR A 112 -3.86 -6.96 -1.59
N THR A 113 -2.95 -5.99 -1.63
CA THR A 113 -3.31 -4.57 -1.70
C THR A 113 -4.09 -4.31 -2.98
N ASN A 114 -5.22 -3.59 -2.90
CA ASN A 114 -6.00 -3.24 -4.08
C ASN A 114 -5.28 -2.17 -4.91
N PRO A 115 -4.77 -2.48 -6.12
CA PRO A 115 -3.96 -1.55 -6.90
C PRO A 115 -4.70 -0.24 -7.22
N VAL A 116 -5.99 -0.32 -7.58
CA VAL A 116 -6.79 0.86 -7.92
C VAL A 116 -6.99 1.76 -6.70
N TYR A 117 -7.24 1.18 -5.52
CA TYR A 117 -7.31 1.94 -4.28
C TYR A 117 -5.97 2.61 -3.96
N MET A 118 -4.86 1.86 -4.03
CA MET A 118 -3.52 2.38 -3.72
C MET A 118 -3.08 3.46 -4.70
N ALA A 119 -3.38 3.31 -5.99
CA ALA A 119 -3.12 4.35 -6.98
C ALA A 119 -3.80 5.68 -6.65
N ASN A 120 -5.02 5.62 -6.13
CA ASN A 120 -5.76 6.81 -5.74
C ASN A 120 -5.25 7.43 -4.43
N VAL A 121 -5.05 6.65 -3.36
CA VAL A 121 -4.56 7.20 -2.08
C VAL A 121 -3.12 7.72 -2.18
N TYR A 122 -2.30 7.17 -3.07
CA TYR A 122 -0.96 7.65 -3.38
C TYR A 122 -0.92 8.67 -4.54
N ARG A 123 -2.08 9.16 -4.98
CA ARG A 123 -2.24 10.18 -6.03
C ARG A 123 -1.44 9.89 -7.30
N MET A 124 -1.31 8.61 -7.67
CA MET A 124 -0.56 8.19 -8.85
C MET A 124 -1.21 8.72 -10.13
N LYS A 125 -0.44 8.81 -11.22
CA LYS A 125 -0.92 9.30 -12.53
C LYS A 125 -1.84 8.30 -13.22
N GLY A 126 -1.50 7.00 -13.21
CA GLY A 126 -2.35 5.91 -13.70
C GLY A 126 -3.22 5.35 -12.57
N ASP A 127 -4.25 4.61 -12.96
CA ASP A 127 -5.21 4.01 -12.03
C ASP A 127 -4.85 2.58 -11.61
N LEU A 128 -3.87 1.95 -12.29
CA LEU A 128 -3.44 0.55 -12.07
C LEU A 128 -4.56 -0.49 -12.25
N GLY A 129 -5.54 -0.20 -13.11
CA GLY A 129 -6.63 -1.13 -13.44
C GLY A 129 -6.14 -2.43 -14.08
N ASP A 130 -5.14 -2.34 -14.97
CA ASP A 130 -4.55 -3.51 -15.64
C ASP A 130 -3.77 -4.37 -14.64
N VAL A 131 -3.01 -3.78 -13.72
CA VAL A 131 -2.34 -4.48 -12.61
C VAL A 131 -3.37 -5.19 -11.73
N ALA A 132 -4.50 -4.55 -11.41
CA ALA A 132 -5.58 -5.17 -10.64
C ALA A 132 -6.20 -6.37 -11.35
N ALA A 133 -6.44 -6.26 -12.66
CA ALA A 133 -6.95 -7.35 -13.49
C ALA A 133 -5.95 -8.53 -13.55
N GLN A 134 -4.66 -8.21 -13.70
CA GLN A 134 -3.57 -9.19 -13.76
C GLN A 134 -3.41 -9.97 -12.45
N LEU A 135 -3.42 -9.26 -11.28
CA LEU A 135 -3.43 -9.90 -9.96
C LEU A 135 -4.69 -10.75 -9.73
N GLY A 136 -5.86 -10.24 -10.11
CA GLY A 136 -7.10 -11.00 -10.03
C GLY A 136 -7.09 -12.28 -10.86
N LYS A 137 -6.50 -12.24 -12.06
CA LYS A 137 -6.32 -13.43 -12.92
C LYS A 137 -5.32 -14.43 -12.32
N ALA A 138 -4.24 -13.94 -11.72
CA ALA A 138 -3.17 -14.79 -11.18
C ALA A 138 -3.57 -15.46 -9.85
N LEU A 139 -4.19 -14.73 -8.95
CA LEU A 139 -4.43 -15.15 -7.57
C LEU A 139 -5.91 -15.45 -7.25
N GLY A 140 -6.82 -14.85 -8.02
CA GLY A 140 -8.25 -14.82 -7.73
C GLY A 140 -8.69 -13.47 -7.13
N ARG A 141 -10.02 -13.28 -7.09
CA ARG A 141 -10.66 -12.10 -6.51
C ARG A 141 -12.02 -12.52 -5.97
N VAL A 142 -12.10 -12.75 -4.66
CA VAL A 142 -13.34 -13.16 -3.98
C VAL A 142 -14.13 -11.93 -3.57
N GLU A 143 -13.48 -11.01 -2.85
CA GLU A 143 -14.10 -9.76 -2.39
C GLU A 143 -13.06 -8.68 -2.11
N GLU A 144 -13.49 -7.42 -2.15
CA GLU A 144 -12.73 -6.30 -1.60
C GLU A 144 -13.09 -6.09 -0.13
N PHE A 145 -12.09 -5.85 0.72
CA PHE A 145 -12.27 -5.73 2.16
C PHE A 145 -11.37 -4.65 2.78
N GLY A 146 -11.43 -4.50 4.12
CA GLY A 146 -10.64 -3.54 4.90
C GLY A 146 -11.39 -2.23 5.17
N SER A 147 -12.60 -2.08 4.62
CA SER A 147 -13.54 -0.99 4.94
C SER A 147 -14.97 -1.46 4.70
N GLU A 148 -15.90 -1.02 5.55
CA GLU A 148 -17.32 -1.29 5.34
C GLU A 148 -17.86 -0.51 4.13
N LYS A 149 -17.56 0.79 4.09
CA LYS A 149 -18.12 1.72 3.11
C LYS A 149 -17.24 1.93 1.88
N GLY A 150 -15.93 1.75 2.00
CA GLY A 150 -14.97 2.11 0.96
C GLY A 150 -14.92 3.62 0.68
N LEU A 151 -14.11 4.02 -0.29
CA LEU A 151 -13.93 5.40 -0.74
C LEU A 151 -14.16 5.49 -2.24
N THR A 152 -14.78 6.56 -2.72
CA THR A 152 -14.71 6.88 -4.16
C THR A 152 -13.28 7.25 -4.53
N ALA A 153 -12.91 7.15 -5.80
CA ALA A 153 -11.60 7.56 -6.29
C ALA A 153 -11.26 9.01 -5.88
N GLY A 154 -12.24 9.92 -6.01
CA GLY A 154 -12.08 11.32 -5.61
C GLY A 154 -11.86 11.52 -4.10
N GLN A 155 -12.53 10.72 -3.26
CA GLN A 155 -12.31 10.73 -1.81
C GLN A 155 -10.93 10.16 -1.46
N ALA A 156 -10.53 9.04 -2.08
CA ALA A 156 -9.23 8.41 -1.87
C ALA A 156 -8.07 9.36 -2.22
N ARG A 157 -8.15 10.08 -3.34
CA ARG A 157 -7.11 11.04 -3.77
C ARG A 157 -6.97 12.25 -2.84
N LYS A 158 -7.99 12.59 -2.07
CA LYS A 158 -8.00 13.70 -1.10
C LYS A 158 -7.98 13.20 0.34
N TYR A 159 -7.69 11.91 0.53
CA TYR A 159 -7.80 11.29 1.84
C TYR A 159 -6.82 11.90 2.84
N HIS A 160 -7.36 12.25 4.00
CA HIS A 160 -6.67 12.38 5.27
C HIS A 160 -7.61 11.89 6.37
N TYR A 161 -7.08 11.46 7.48
CA TYR A 161 -7.90 10.84 8.52
C TYR A 161 -8.85 11.84 9.19
N MET A 162 -8.29 12.97 9.66
CA MET A 162 -9.04 14.07 10.28
C MET A 162 -8.26 15.38 10.22
N PHE A 163 -8.91 16.48 10.58
CA PHE A 163 -8.27 17.79 10.63
C PHE A 163 -6.94 17.78 11.41
N GLY A 164 -5.88 18.32 10.82
CA GLY A 164 -4.54 18.37 11.38
C GLY A 164 -3.73 17.10 11.28
N MET A 165 -4.22 16.06 10.54
CA MET A 165 -3.46 14.87 10.19
C MET A 165 -2.86 15.00 8.78
N GLU A 166 -1.81 14.22 8.53
CA GLU A 166 -1.03 14.31 7.30
C GLU A 166 -1.78 13.77 6.09
N TYR A 167 -1.54 14.39 4.94
CA TYR A 167 -1.88 13.90 3.61
C TYR A 167 -0.74 13.07 3.02
N PHE A 168 -0.99 12.44 1.86
CA PHE A 168 0.04 11.70 1.12
C PHE A 168 1.25 12.56 0.75
N ASP A 169 1.04 13.80 0.34
CA ASP A 169 2.07 14.76 -0.08
C ASP A 169 2.78 15.48 1.08
N GLU A 170 2.56 15.03 2.29
CA GLU A 170 3.20 15.53 3.51
C GLU A 170 4.02 14.41 4.20
N PRO A 171 4.95 13.72 3.52
CA PRO A 171 5.73 12.66 4.13
C PRO A 171 6.74 13.21 5.15
N SER A 172 7.12 12.37 6.12
CA SER A 172 8.19 12.70 7.05
C SER A 172 9.54 12.78 6.34
N LEU A 173 10.23 13.90 6.42
CA LEU A 173 11.64 14.02 6.03
C LEU A 173 12.50 13.34 7.12
N LEU A 174 13.21 12.29 6.74
CA LEU A 174 14.06 11.51 7.63
C LEU A 174 15.53 11.95 7.59
N ALA A 175 16.05 12.24 6.39
CA ALA A 175 17.43 12.64 6.17
C ALA A 175 17.60 13.43 4.86
N GLU A 176 18.73 14.15 4.73
CA GLU A 176 19.17 14.81 3.50
C GLU A 176 20.64 14.52 3.28
N TYR A 177 21.02 14.26 2.03
CA TYR A 177 22.36 13.89 1.59
C TYR A 177 22.86 14.87 0.52
N PRO A 178 24.17 14.87 0.17
CA PRO A 178 24.69 15.73 -0.90
C PRO A 178 24.14 15.41 -2.29
N SER A 179 23.87 14.12 -2.58
CA SER A 179 23.34 13.68 -3.87
C SER A 179 22.37 12.48 -3.71
N TYR A 180 21.67 12.14 -4.78
CA TYR A 180 20.83 10.95 -4.85
C TYR A 180 21.65 9.67 -4.66
N GLU A 181 22.80 9.58 -5.32
CA GLU A 181 23.68 8.41 -5.27
C GLU A 181 24.17 8.15 -3.85
N GLU A 182 24.62 9.21 -3.13
CA GLU A 182 25.02 9.10 -1.72
C GLU A 182 23.84 8.71 -0.83
N ALA A 183 22.66 9.29 -1.05
CA ALA A 183 21.46 8.95 -0.31
C ALA A 183 21.11 7.47 -0.46
N VAL A 184 21.04 6.97 -1.71
CA VAL A 184 20.72 5.58 -2.01
C VAL A 184 21.74 4.63 -1.42
N GLN A 185 23.05 4.89 -1.64
CA GLN A 185 24.11 4.05 -1.10
C GLN A 185 24.10 4.00 0.43
N SER A 186 23.93 5.15 1.08
CA SER A 186 23.89 5.23 2.53
C SER A 186 22.66 4.54 3.13
N VAL A 187 21.47 4.78 2.57
CA VAL A 187 20.20 4.16 3.02
C VAL A 187 20.28 2.64 2.84
N ASP A 188 20.73 2.18 1.67
CA ASP A 188 20.85 0.74 1.39
C ASP A 188 21.79 0.04 2.37
N ALA A 189 22.97 0.62 2.63
CA ALA A 189 23.94 0.07 3.58
C ALA A 189 23.41 0.07 5.02
N LYS A 190 22.74 1.14 5.45
CA LYS A 190 22.22 1.28 6.82
C LYS A 190 21.05 0.36 7.10
N LEU A 191 20.12 0.23 6.15
CA LEU A 191 19.00 -0.70 6.27
C LEU A 191 19.48 -2.17 6.18
N GLY A 192 20.50 -2.45 5.35
CA GLY A 192 21.13 -3.76 5.27
C GLY A 192 21.93 -4.16 6.52
N ALA A 193 22.32 -3.19 7.36
CA ALA A 193 23.05 -3.46 8.61
C ALA A 193 22.15 -4.01 9.74
N ASN A 194 20.83 -4.03 9.56
CA ASN A 194 19.84 -4.57 10.50
C ASN A 194 19.98 -4.01 11.93
N LYS A 195 20.16 -2.69 12.03
CA LYS A 195 20.33 -1.99 13.32
C LYS A 195 19.02 -1.36 13.80
N ASN A 196 18.95 -1.09 15.09
CA ASN A 196 17.80 -0.45 15.76
C ASN A 196 16.46 -1.21 15.58
N GLY A 197 16.50 -2.50 15.24
CA GLY A 197 15.29 -3.26 14.91
C GLY A 197 14.70 -2.97 13.54
N VAL A 198 15.43 -2.28 12.67
CA VAL A 198 15.04 -1.99 11.29
C VAL A 198 15.89 -2.82 10.34
N SER A 199 15.26 -3.59 9.45
CA SER A 199 15.97 -4.39 8.45
C SER A 199 15.34 -4.22 7.07
N LYS A 200 16.21 -4.23 6.03
CA LYS A 200 15.79 -4.13 4.64
C LYS A 200 15.13 -5.42 4.18
N ILE A 201 13.95 -5.29 3.54
CA ILE A 201 13.23 -6.39 2.88
C ILE A 201 13.49 -6.35 1.38
N TYR A 202 13.31 -5.18 0.76
CA TYR A 202 13.47 -5.01 -0.69
C TYR A 202 13.98 -3.62 -1.02
N ARG A 203 14.40 -3.46 -2.28
CA ARG A 203 14.66 -2.19 -2.94
C ARG A 203 14.11 -2.24 -4.36
N VAL A 204 13.45 -1.18 -4.79
CA VAL A 204 13.04 -0.95 -6.18
C VAL A 204 13.51 0.43 -6.60
N ASP A 205 14.31 0.49 -7.66
CA ASP A 205 14.73 1.75 -8.29
C ASP A 205 13.74 2.11 -9.39
N ILE A 206 13.35 3.38 -9.44
CA ILE A 206 12.34 3.85 -10.40
C ILE A 206 13.01 4.28 -11.71
N PRO A 207 12.71 3.62 -12.84
CA PRO A 207 13.37 3.89 -14.12
C PRO A 207 13.20 5.35 -14.55
N GLY A 208 14.32 5.98 -14.96
CA GLY A 208 14.32 7.35 -15.49
C GLY A 208 14.05 8.44 -14.43
N LYS A 209 14.06 8.09 -13.14
CA LYS A 209 13.80 9.03 -12.05
C LYS A 209 14.82 8.82 -10.93
N GLN A 210 15.27 9.89 -10.30
CA GLN A 210 16.11 9.81 -9.10
C GLN A 210 15.25 9.46 -7.88
N GLU A 211 14.72 8.23 -7.89
CA GLU A 211 13.85 7.72 -6.83
C GLU A 211 14.08 6.23 -6.62
N SER A 212 14.22 5.82 -5.36
CA SER A 212 14.34 4.42 -4.93
C SER A 212 13.50 4.20 -3.68
N VAL A 213 12.68 3.14 -3.67
CA VAL A 213 11.91 2.73 -2.51
C VAL A 213 12.50 1.48 -1.86
N PHE A 214 12.53 1.49 -0.53
CA PHE A 214 13.00 0.38 0.30
C PHE A 214 11.85 -0.06 1.21
N GLY A 215 11.54 -1.34 1.22
CA GLY A 215 10.69 -1.93 2.24
C GLY A 215 11.48 -2.33 3.47
N VAL A 216 10.91 -2.12 4.64
CA VAL A 216 11.59 -2.36 5.92
C VAL A 216 10.73 -3.18 6.88
N ALA A 217 11.33 -4.20 7.50
CA ALA A 217 10.78 -4.89 8.65
C ALA A 217 11.10 -4.11 9.92
N LEU A 218 10.13 -4.01 10.81
CA LEU A 218 10.25 -3.33 12.09
C LEU A 218 10.06 -4.35 13.21
N LYS A 219 11.13 -4.62 13.96
CA LYS A 219 11.13 -5.56 15.07
C LYS A 219 11.72 -4.90 16.32
N ALA A 220 10.90 -4.70 17.33
CA ALA A 220 11.34 -4.06 18.58
C ALA A 220 12.52 -4.78 19.21
N PRO A 221 13.66 -4.09 19.49
CA PRO A 221 14.77 -4.68 20.21
C PRO A 221 14.43 -5.04 21.67
N THR A 222 13.54 -4.27 22.30
CA THR A 222 13.10 -4.46 23.67
C THR A 222 11.58 -4.21 23.80
N GLU A 223 10.97 -4.63 24.91
CA GLU A 223 9.55 -4.35 25.19
C GLU A 223 9.23 -2.84 25.26
N ALA A 224 10.20 -2.02 25.64
CA ALA A 224 10.02 -0.56 25.66
C ALA A 224 9.82 0.03 24.26
N ASP A 225 10.34 -0.66 23.23
CA ASP A 225 10.27 -0.23 21.82
C ASP A 225 9.06 -0.79 21.08
N LYS A 226 8.16 -1.51 21.74
CA LYS A 226 7.04 -2.27 21.11
C LYS A 226 6.17 -1.47 20.15
N TYR A 227 6.07 -0.15 20.34
CA TYR A 227 5.25 0.71 19.46
C TYR A 227 5.81 0.87 18.05
N MET A 228 7.05 0.43 17.78
CA MET A 228 7.58 0.30 16.42
C MET A 228 7.46 -1.13 15.86
N ASP A 229 7.05 -2.12 16.67
CA ASP A 229 7.08 -3.53 16.29
C ASP A 229 5.89 -3.91 15.40
N ASP A 230 6.16 -4.44 14.19
CA ASP A 230 5.14 -4.83 13.23
C ASP A 230 4.15 -5.85 13.82
N ARG A 231 4.64 -6.85 14.58
CA ARG A 231 3.79 -7.87 15.20
C ARG A 231 2.87 -7.27 16.27
N PHE A 232 3.41 -6.38 17.13
CA PHE A 232 2.61 -5.72 18.15
C PHE A 232 1.53 -4.85 17.50
N ILE A 233 1.90 -4.03 16.52
CA ILE A 233 0.95 -3.15 15.84
C ILE A 233 -0.16 -3.98 15.20
N MET A 234 0.17 -5.00 14.41
CA MET A 234 -0.82 -5.84 13.74
C MET A 234 -1.70 -6.60 14.73
N SER A 235 -1.19 -7.01 15.90
CA SER A 235 -2.02 -7.65 16.92
C SER A 235 -3.10 -6.73 17.51
N GLU A 236 -2.91 -5.40 17.44
CA GLU A 236 -3.86 -4.41 17.92
C GLU A 236 -4.88 -3.98 16.86
N ILE A 237 -4.48 -3.96 15.58
CA ILE A 237 -5.31 -3.37 14.51
C ILE A 237 -5.88 -4.38 13.51
N ASP A 238 -5.28 -5.56 13.35
CA ASP A 238 -5.72 -6.60 12.40
C ASP A 238 -6.47 -7.74 13.10
N PHE A 239 -7.58 -7.40 13.75
CA PHE A 239 -8.36 -8.31 14.61
C PHE A 239 -9.54 -8.98 13.89
N HIS A 240 -9.88 -8.59 12.66
CA HIS A 240 -10.96 -9.20 11.87
C HIS A 240 -10.58 -10.60 11.37
N ASP A 241 -11.58 -11.41 10.99
CA ASP A 241 -11.37 -12.76 10.47
C ASP A 241 -10.63 -12.73 9.13
N VAL A 242 -10.96 -11.81 8.23
CA VAL A 242 -10.18 -11.55 7.01
C VAL A 242 -9.04 -10.61 7.35
N LYS A 243 -7.80 -11.10 7.16
CA LYS A 243 -6.59 -10.42 7.62
C LYS A 243 -6.06 -9.40 6.62
N SER A 244 -5.76 -8.22 7.15
CA SER A 244 -5.18 -7.09 6.42
C SER A 244 -3.63 -7.09 6.46
N THR A 245 -3.01 -8.27 6.55
CA THR A 245 -1.55 -8.44 6.71
C THR A 245 -0.76 -7.77 5.58
N ALA A 246 -1.34 -7.60 4.38
CA ALA A 246 -0.75 -6.86 3.27
C ALA A 246 -0.59 -5.34 3.55
N HIS A 247 -0.98 -4.84 4.74
CA HIS A 247 -0.58 -3.53 5.23
C HIS A 247 0.93 -3.38 5.34
N LEU A 248 1.63 -4.43 5.75
CA LEU A 248 3.08 -4.47 5.88
C LEU A 248 3.77 -4.79 4.53
N PRO A 249 5.05 -4.45 4.38
CA PRO A 249 5.91 -3.67 5.28
C PRO A 249 5.72 -2.16 5.16
N TYR A 250 6.37 -1.40 6.06
CA TYR A 250 6.56 0.05 5.91
C TYR A 250 7.66 0.34 4.88
N GLU A 251 7.71 1.58 4.38
CA GLU A 251 8.65 1.98 3.35
C GLU A 251 9.44 3.24 3.70
N VAL A 252 10.69 3.27 3.18
CA VAL A 252 11.56 4.44 3.09
C VAL A 252 11.77 4.78 1.62
N LEU A 253 11.57 6.03 1.25
CA LEU A 253 11.73 6.53 -0.11
C LEU A 253 12.91 7.49 -0.18
N VAL A 254 13.87 7.21 -1.05
CA VAL A 254 14.86 8.20 -1.49
C VAL A 254 14.29 8.88 -2.72
N SER A 255 14.16 10.21 -2.70
CA SER A 255 13.71 11.03 -3.84
C SER A 255 14.62 12.25 -3.97
N GLY A 256 15.36 12.33 -5.06
CA GLY A 256 16.50 13.22 -5.17
C GLY A 256 17.49 12.95 -4.03
N ASN A 257 17.97 13.98 -3.40
CA ASN A 257 18.92 13.87 -2.28
C ASN A 257 18.25 13.72 -0.90
N LYS A 258 16.93 13.55 -0.85
CA LYS A 258 16.15 13.48 0.39
C LYS A 258 15.58 12.10 0.63
N VAL A 259 15.44 11.76 1.89
CA VAL A 259 14.92 10.48 2.37
C VAL A 259 13.63 10.71 3.13
N TYR A 260 12.58 10.03 2.73
CA TYR A 260 11.22 10.19 3.26
C TYR A 260 10.64 8.87 3.77
N ALA A 261 9.67 8.96 4.65
CA ALA A 261 8.69 7.90 4.92
C ALA A 261 7.30 8.53 5.00
N LEU A 262 6.27 7.81 4.55
CA LEU A 262 4.90 8.21 4.84
C LEU A 262 4.67 8.15 6.36
N TYR A 263 3.94 9.12 6.90
CA TYR A 263 3.54 9.05 8.30
C TYR A 263 2.75 7.76 8.55
N ALA A 264 3.10 7.02 9.61
CA ALA A 264 2.40 5.79 9.93
C ALA A 264 0.91 6.03 10.22
N ARG A 265 0.52 7.21 10.74
CA ARG A 265 -0.90 7.59 10.86
C ARG A 265 -1.63 7.57 9.53
N PHE A 266 -1.04 8.15 8.47
CA PHE A 266 -1.61 8.11 7.13
C PHE A 266 -1.67 6.67 6.61
N ARG A 267 -0.58 5.89 6.75
CA ARG A 267 -0.52 4.49 6.32
C ARG A 267 -1.54 3.60 7.03
N ILE A 268 -1.71 3.76 8.33
CA ILE A 268 -2.71 3.02 9.11
C ILE A 268 -4.11 3.45 8.67
N ALA A 269 -4.36 4.75 8.54
CA ALA A 269 -5.68 5.25 8.21
C ALA A 269 -6.17 4.83 6.82
N ILE A 270 -5.31 4.79 5.79
CA ILE A 270 -5.69 4.31 4.46
C ILE A 270 -5.94 2.80 4.41
N ASN A 271 -5.32 2.02 5.27
CA ASN A 271 -5.44 0.55 5.28
C ASN A 271 -6.46 0.05 6.31
N PHE A 272 -6.74 0.83 7.35
CA PHE A 272 -7.71 0.55 8.41
C PHE A 272 -8.64 1.76 8.63
N PRO A 273 -9.39 2.20 7.60
CA PRO A 273 -10.17 3.44 7.69
C PRO A 273 -11.31 3.37 8.72
N ASP A 274 -11.75 2.18 9.09
CA ASP A 274 -12.81 1.95 10.08
C ASP A 274 -12.25 1.63 11.48
N LEU A 275 -10.93 1.76 11.70
CA LEU A 275 -10.32 1.54 13.00
C LEU A 275 -10.86 2.51 14.04
N SER A 276 -11.46 1.98 15.10
CA SER A 276 -11.99 2.80 16.19
C SER A 276 -10.89 3.64 16.86
N MET A 277 -11.25 4.85 17.29
CA MET A 277 -10.33 5.69 18.07
C MET A 277 -10.11 5.18 19.48
N MET A 278 -11.11 4.60 20.13
CA MET A 278 -11.08 4.19 21.55
C MET A 278 -11.67 2.80 21.74
N GLY A 279 -11.26 2.16 22.83
CA GLY A 279 -11.73 0.83 23.23
C GLY A 279 -10.68 -0.25 22.96
N LYS A 280 -11.14 -1.50 22.94
CA LYS A 280 -10.31 -2.65 22.59
C LYS A 280 -10.02 -2.59 21.08
N ASN A 281 -8.80 -2.97 20.67
CA ASN A 281 -8.41 -2.97 19.26
C ASN A 281 -8.65 -1.62 18.57
N SER A 282 -8.06 -0.56 19.12
CA SER A 282 -8.28 0.82 18.67
C SER A 282 -6.97 1.56 18.42
N PHE A 283 -7.06 2.72 17.74
CA PHE A 283 -5.90 3.59 17.53
C PHE A 283 -5.26 4.03 18.86
N MET A 284 -6.03 4.18 19.93
CA MET A 284 -5.52 4.54 21.26
C MET A 284 -4.43 3.56 21.74
N ASN A 285 -4.57 2.27 21.42
CA ASN A 285 -3.60 1.25 21.84
C ASN A 285 -2.25 1.39 21.14
N ILE A 286 -2.26 1.96 19.95
CA ILE A 286 -1.08 2.21 19.12
C ILE A 286 -0.79 3.69 18.93
N MET A 287 -1.31 4.58 19.76
CA MET A 287 -1.18 6.04 19.62
C MET A 287 0.27 6.52 19.54
N LYS A 288 1.21 5.80 20.17
CA LYS A 288 2.65 6.12 20.13
C LYS A 288 3.35 5.58 18.86
N THR A 289 2.72 4.67 18.14
CA THR A 289 3.30 3.99 16.97
C THR A 289 3.76 4.95 15.87
N PRO A 290 2.98 5.95 15.44
CA PRO A 290 3.40 6.84 14.37
C PRO A 290 4.72 7.55 14.65
N ASP A 291 4.90 8.04 15.87
CA ASP A 291 6.15 8.70 16.26
C ASP A 291 7.29 7.70 16.46
N ALA A 292 7.01 6.55 17.06
CA ALA A 292 8.02 5.50 17.26
C ALA A 292 8.61 4.99 15.93
N ILE A 293 7.75 4.76 14.92
CA ILE A 293 8.20 4.36 13.57
C ILE A 293 9.01 5.47 12.92
N ARG A 294 8.50 6.72 12.90
CA ARG A 294 9.23 7.85 12.33
C ARG A 294 10.62 7.99 12.97
N ASP A 295 10.69 7.97 14.28
CA ASP A 295 11.91 8.23 15.04
C ASP A 295 12.95 7.12 14.84
N VAL A 296 12.54 5.84 14.82
CA VAL A 296 13.47 4.73 14.55
C VAL A 296 13.95 4.75 13.09
N LEU A 297 13.08 5.02 12.12
CA LEU A 297 13.49 5.15 10.72
C LEU A 297 14.47 6.32 10.55
N LYS A 298 14.16 7.48 11.13
CA LYS A 298 15.03 8.64 11.13
C LYS A 298 16.40 8.33 11.75
N LYS A 299 16.41 7.74 12.95
CA LYS A 299 17.66 7.31 13.63
C LYS A 299 18.48 6.34 12.78
N THR A 300 17.81 5.46 12.01
CA THR A 300 18.48 4.45 11.20
C THR A 300 19.11 5.04 9.94
N VAL A 301 18.44 5.99 9.25
CA VAL A 301 18.92 6.52 7.97
C VAL A 301 19.67 7.85 8.08
N GLN A 302 19.70 8.52 9.23
CA GLN A 302 20.47 9.75 9.43
C GLN A 302 21.98 9.51 9.31
N LYS A 303 22.72 10.58 8.95
CA LYS A 303 24.20 10.60 8.91
C LYS A 303 24.84 10.40 10.29
#